data_7fa3a1b09030c9e573cf4ecdcd2b5950
#
_entry.id   7fa3a1b09030c9e573cf4ecdcd2b5950
#
_cell.length_a   1.000
_cell.length_b   1.000
_cell.length_c   1.000
_cell.angle_alpha   90.00
_cell.angle_beta   90.00
_cell.angle_gamma   90.00
#
_symmetry.space_group_name_H-M   'P 1'
#
loop_
_entity.id
_entity.type
_entity.pdbx_description
1 polymer ?
#
loop_
_entity_poly.entity_id
_entity_poly.type
_entity_poly.pdbx_seq_one_letter_code
_entity_poly.pdbx_strand_id
1 'polypeptide(L)'
;MSSLRDWKGYNEALVKRGLILLDLDFVADWSRELKAMNQRKEGARYRYPESFVKLLAVVHAYILPYRQLEGFMRALSQHVDGLKAPDYTTIWWRVTKMKIDIASNVELDKDVTIAVDSSGIKVSNRGEWIRKVWKVKRGFIKVHIAVDTKTKQILAIEVTKEDVGDGRMLGRLVEGSVGKADVKRVIGDGAYDSKNNFRMLDEMDIEALIRVRKNASLKGGGCMPRKFAVVEQLGNPEWRREKGYGQRWMVESAFSSLKRVFGEYITSVRWKNIVNELLLKASIYNLFMKMNLN
;
A
#
# COMPACT_ATOMS: atom_id res chain seq x y z
N MET A 1 -6.00 -26.52 15.73
CA MET A 1 -4.68 -27.06 15.38
C MET A 1 -3.94 -25.96 14.61
N SER A 2 -2.85 -25.41 15.15
CA SER A 2 -2.00 -24.48 14.40
C SER A 2 -1.27 -25.32 13.34
N SER A 3 -1.51 -25.05 12.06
CA SER A 3 -0.71 -25.66 10.99
C SER A 3 0.76 -25.36 11.28
N LEU A 4 1.59 -26.38 11.32
CA LEU A 4 3.04 -26.24 11.41
C LEU A 4 3.48 -25.28 10.29
N ARG A 5 4.15 -24.20 10.67
CA ARG A 5 4.63 -23.20 9.71
C ARG A 5 5.64 -23.87 8.78
N ASP A 6 5.40 -23.82 7.47
CA ASP A 6 6.39 -24.24 6.48
C ASP A 6 7.59 -23.28 6.50
N TRP A 7 8.59 -23.62 7.32
CA TRP A 7 9.81 -22.85 7.46
C TRP A 7 10.67 -22.85 6.19
N LYS A 8 10.61 -23.94 5.41
CA LYS A 8 11.37 -24.06 4.15
C LYS A 8 10.81 -23.08 3.11
N GLY A 9 9.51 -23.11 2.87
CA GLY A 9 8.86 -22.15 1.96
C GLY A 9 9.00 -20.70 2.42
N TYR A 10 8.90 -20.45 3.74
CA TYR A 10 9.13 -19.11 4.29
C TYR A 10 10.55 -18.59 4.05
N ASN A 11 11.58 -19.42 4.28
CA ASN A 11 12.96 -19.03 4.07
C ASN A 11 13.25 -18.80 2.58
N GLU A 12 12.73 -19.65 1.71
CA GLU A 12 12.85 -19.49 0.26
C GLU A 12 12.22 -18.19 -0.24
N ALA A 13 11.06 -17.81 0.29
CA ALA A 13 10.44 -16.52 -0.02
C ALA A 13 11.31 -15.33 0.40
N LEU A 14 12.04 -15.43 1.52
CA LEU A 14 12.99 -14.40 1.93
C LEU A 14 14.21 -14.31 0.99
N VAL A 15 14.73 -15.45 0.51
CA VAL A 15 15.79 -15.49 -0.50
C VAL A 15 15.32 -14.83 -1.80
N LYS A 16 14.14 -15.19 -2.29
CA LYS A 16 13.54 -14.58 -3.50
C LYS A 16 13.43 -13.05 -3.41
N ARG A 17 13.12 -12.50 -2.23
CA ARG A 17 13.09 -11.05 -2.03
C ARG A 17 14.45 -10.38 -2.24
N GLY A 18 15.54 -11.07 -1.92
CA GLY A 18 16.90 -10.59 -2.19
C GLY A 18 17.22 -10.58 -3.68
N LEU A 19 16.76 -11.58 -4.44
CA LEU A 19 17.02 -11.69 -5.88
C LEU A 19 16.45 -10.51 -6.67
N ILE A 20 15.29 -9.96 -6.26
CA ILE A 20 14.68 -8.80 -6.92
C ILE A 20 15.62 -7.58 -6.96
N LEU A 21 16.50 -7.44 -5.98
CA LEU A 21 17.40 -6.28 -5.88
C LEU A 21 18.49 -6.29 -6.96
N LEU A 22 18.69 -7.41 -7.62
CA LEU A 22 19.70 -7.61 -8.66
C LEU A 22 19.12 -8.33 -9.89
N ASP A 23 17.82 -8.08 -10.19
CA ASP A 23 17.20 -8.52 -11.41
C ASP A 23 17.78 -7.72 -12.59
N LEU A 24 18.61 -8.37 -13.39
CA LEU A 24 19.32 -7.79 -14.54
C LEU A 24 18.65 -8.16 -15.90
N ASP A 25 17.48 -8.77 -15.91
CA ASP A 25 16.80 -9.21 -17.13
C ASP A 25 16.54 -8.04 -18.10
N PHE A 26 16.37 -6.83 -17.56
CA PHE A 26 16.21 -5.61 -18.37
C PHE A 26 17.40 -5.32 -19.29
N VAL A 27 18.59 -5.85 -19.02
CA VAL A 27 19.80 -5.62 -19.85
C VAL A 27 19.61 -6.20 -21.25
N ALA A 28 19.03 -7.39 -21.35
CA ALA A 28 18.74 -8.04 -22.62
C ALA A 28 17.72 -7.25 -23.48
N ASP A 29 16.75 -6.62 -22.82
CA ASP A 29 15.67 -5.87 -23.46
C ASP A 29 15.92 -4.37 -23.61
N TRP A 30 17.06 -3.87 -23.15
CA TRP A 30 17.40 -2.44 -23.08
C TRP A 30 17.08 -1.67 -24.37
N SER A 31 17.65 -2.11 -25.48
CA SER A 31 17.52 -1.42 -26.78
C SER A 31 16.09 -1.51 -27.33
N ARG A 32 15.42 -2.66 -27.15
CA ARG A 32 14.04 -2.90 -27.60
C ARG A 32 13.08 -1.97 -26.86
N GLU A 33 13.20 -1.91 -25.54
CA GLU A 33 12.34 -1.09 -24.70
C GLU A 33 12.56 0.40 -24.96
N LEU A 34 13.80 0.86 -25.06
CA LEU A 34 14.10 2.25 -25.39
C LEU A 34 13.55 2.66 -26.76
N LYS A 35 13.64 1.79 -27.77
CA LYS A 35 13.06 2.05 -29.10
C LYS A 35 11.55 2.25 -29.00
N ALA A 36 10.86 1.38 -28.27
CA ALA A 36 9.41 1.49 -28.05
C ALA A 36 9.04 2.78 -27.29
N MET A 37 9.74 3.08 -26.19
CA MET A 37 9.50 4.29 -25.38
C MET A 37 9.74 5.60 -26.11
N ASN A 38 10.65 5.61 -27.07
CA ASN A 38 11.01 6.79 -27.84
C ASN A 38 10.27 6.91 -29.19
N GLN A 39 9.44 5.92 -29.54
CA GLN A 39 8.64 5.97 -30.75
C GLN A 39 7.61 7.10 -30.65
N ARG A 40 7.59 8.00 -31.63
CA ARG A 40 6.71 9.19 -31.68
C ARG A 40 6.84 10.13 -30.46
N LYS A 41 7.95 10.03 -29.72
CA LYS A 41 8.20 10.93 -28.59
C LYS A 41 8.70 12.27 -29.08
N GLU A 42 8.03 13.34 -28.70
CA GLU A 42 8.49 14.70 -28.87
C GLU A 42 9.47 15.10 -27.78
N GLY A 43 10.47 15.94 -28.13
CA GLY A 43 11.48 16.45 -27.21
C GLY A 43 12.58 15.43 -26.86
N ALA A 44 13.24 15.60 -25.72
CA ALA A 44 14.38 14.79 -25.31
C ALA A 44 14.01 13.31 -25.16
N ARG A 45 14.81 12.44 -25.80
CA ARG A 45 14.60 10.99 -25.76
C ARG A 45 14.98 10.39 -24.41
N TYR A 46 14.27 9.33 -24.02
CA TYR A 46 14.67 8.52 -22.88
C TYR A 46 15.98 7.79 -23.17
N ARG A 47 16.86 7.74 -22.18
CA ARG A 47 18.15 7.05 -22.21
C ARG A 47 18.17 5.76 -21.41
N TYR A 48 17.18 5.58 -20.54
CA TYR A 48 17.05 4.47 -19.61
C TYR A 48 15.67 3.83 -19.74
N PRO A 49 15.59 2.50 -19.88
CA PRO A 49 14.33 1.78 -19.98
C PRO A 49 13.48 1.92 -18.70
N GLU A 50 12.17 1.73 -18.81
CA GLU A 50 11.26 1.80 -17.67
C GLU A 50 11.47 0.64 -16.68
N SER A 51 11.79 -0.56 -17.20
CA SER A 51 12.14 -1.74 -16.40
C SER A 51 13.35 -1.47 -15.50
N PHE A 52 14.40 -0.86 -16.06
CA PHE A 52 15.57 -0.43 -15.29
C PHE A 52 15.21 0.62 -14.23
N VAL A 53 14.38 1.62 -14.58
CA VAL A 53 13.94 2.62 -13.60
C VAL A 53 13.11 2.00 -12.49
N LYS A 54 12.30 0.97 -12.78
CA LYS A 54 11.56 0.19 -11.77
C LYS A 54 12.51 -0.50 -10.78
N LEU A 55 13.56 -1.15 -11.28
CA LEU A 55 14.59 -1.73 -10.41
C LEU A 55 15.22 -0.68 -9.50
N LEU A 56 15.64 0.47 -10.07
CA LEU A 56 16.21 1.57 -9.29
C LEU A 56 15.23 2.10 -8.23
N ALA A 57 13.94 2.15 -8.55
CA ALA A 57 12.90 2.55 -7.60
C ALA A 57 12.77 1.54 -6.44
N VAL A 58 12.84 0.24 -6.73
CA VAL A 58 12.83 -0.83 -5.70
C VAL A 58 14.04 -0.71 -4.79
N VAL A 59 15.24 -0.60 -5.36
CA VAL A 59 16.49 -0.47 -4.58
C VAL A 59 16.48 0.81 -3.74
N HIS A 60 15.96 1.92 -4.30
CA HIS A 60 15.82 3.17 -3.56
C HIS A 60 14.84 3.04 -2.38
N ALA A 61 13.66 2.49 -2.61
CA ALA A 61 12.63 2.39 -1.58
C ALA A 61 13.02 1.44 -0.44
N TYR A 62 13.86 0.46 -0.73
CA TYR A 62 14.22 -0.60 0.21
C TYR A 62 15.55 -0.35 0.92
N ILE A 63 16.56 0.23 0.21
CA ILE A 63 17.94 0.24 0.74
C ILE A 63 18.65 1.60 0.58
N LEU A 64 18.74 2.15 -0.63
CA LEU A 64 19.70 3.21 -0.95
C LEU A 64 19.06 4.57 -1.25
N PRO A 65 19.49 5.65 -0.57
CA PRO A 65 19.23 7.01 -1.00
C PRO A 65 19.72 7.28 -2.44
N TYR A 66 19.07 8.20 -3.17
CA TYR A 66 19.35 8.46 -4.59
C TYR A 66 20.84 8.66 -4.93
N ARG A 67 21.58 9.42 -4.14
CA ARG A 67 23.03 9.66 -4.39
C ARG A 67 23.87 8.41 -4.19
N GLN A 68 23.53 7.60 -3.19
CA GLN A 68 24.21 6.32 -2.97
C GLN A 68 23.85 5.32 -4.06
N LEU A 69 22.61 5.35 -4.54
CA LEU A 69 22.17 4.52 -5.66
C LEU A 69 22.92 4.87 -6.95
N GLU A 70 23.18 6.15 -7.23
CA GLU A 70 24.08 6.53 -8.34
C GLU A 70 25.46 5.91 -8.18
N GLY A 71 26.07 6.02 -6.99
CA GLY A 71 27.39 5.42 -6.71
C GLY A 71 27.39 3.91 -6.90
N PHE A 72 26.35 3.22 -6.40
CA PHE A 72 26.15 1.80 -6.59
C PHE A 72 26.06 1.43 -8.09
N MET A 73 25.27 2.17 -8.85
CA MET A 73 25.12 1.93 -10.29
C MET A 73 26.40 2.21 -11.08
N ARG A 74 27.18 3.22 -10.71
CA ARG A 74 28.49 3.49 -11.30
C ARG A 74 29.45 2.32 -11.09
N ALA A 75 29.47 1.74 -9.88
CA ALA A 75 30.28 0.56 -9.60
C ALA A 75 29.79 -0.66 -10.39
N LEU A 76 28.49 -0.91 -10.41
CA LEU A 76 27.91 -2.05 -11.12
C LEU A 76 28.15 -1.97 -12.64
N SER A 77 28.08 -0.77 -13.23
CA SER A 77 28.32 -0.55 -14.66
C SER A 77 29.76 -0.86 -15.11
N GLN A 78 30.71 -1.01 -14.20
CA GLN A 78 32.07 -1.47 -14.51
C GLN A 78 32.16 -2.98 -14.74
N HIS A 79 31.16 -3.72 -14.29
CA HIS A 79 31.13 -5.19 -14.34
C HIS A 79 30.03 -5.77 -15.23
N VAL A 80 29.12 -4.94 -15.70
CA VAL A 80 27.99 -5.35 -16.56
C VAL A 80 28.06 -4.60 -17.87
N ASP A 81 28.39 -5.29 -18.94
CA ASP A 81 28.50 -4.72 -20.27
C ASP A 81 27.15 -4.12 -20.75
N GLY A 82 27.22 -2.92 -21.32
CA GLY A 82 26.03 -2.22 -21.79
C GLY A 82 25.21 -1.49 -20.72
N LEU A 83 25.49 -1.72 -19.44
CA LEU A 83 24.82 -1.02 -18.34
C LEU A 83 25.34 0.42 -18.22
N LYS A 84 24.43 1.39 -18.27
CA LYS A 84 24.72 2.81 -18.11
C LYS A 84 24.22 3.30 -16.76
N ALA A 85 25.10 3.92 -15.97
CA ALA A 85 24.72 4.51 -14.69
C ALA A 85 24.03 5.87 -14.89
N PRO A 86 22.79 6.06 -14.44
CA PRO A 86 22.14 7.37 -14.42
C PRO A 86 22.65 8.20 -13.23
N ASP A 87 22.64 9.52 -13.38
CA ASP A 87 22.85 10.43 -12.26
C ASP A 87 21.63 10.43 -11.31
N TYR A 88 21.84 10.82 -10.04
CA TYR A 88 20.81 10.77 -9.01
C TYR A 88 19.61 11.67 -9.32
N THR A 89 19.78 12.76 -10.08
CA THR A 89 18.70 13.67 -10.47
C THR A 89 17.81 13.04 -11.53
N THR A 90 18.39 12.31 -12.45
CA THR A 90 17.67 11.51 -13.45
C THR A 90 16.87 10.39 -12.77
N ILE A 91 17.47 9.65 -11.82
CA ILE A 91 16.78 8.60 -11.06
C ILE A 91 15.58 9.23 -10.32
N TRP A 92 15.84 10.27 -9.53
CA TRP A 92 14.81 10.98 -8.78
C TRP A 92 13.66 11.45 -9.66
N TRP A 93 13.98 12.10 -10.79
CA TRP A 93 12.97 12.64 -11.71
C TRP A 93 12.11 11.54 -12.34
N ARG A 94 12.72 10.43 -12.74
CA ARG A 94 12.02 9.30 -13.32
C ARG A 94 11.14 8.60 -12.30
N VAL A 95 11.65 8.32 -11.12
CA VAL A 95 10.91 7.64 -10.03
C VAL A 95 9.74 8.51 -9.55
N THR A 96 9.91 9.82 -9.40
CA THR A 96 8.82 10.71 -8.96
C THR A 96 7.72 10.91 -10.00
N LYS A 97 7.97 10.58 -11.26
CA LYS A 97 6.97 10.62 -12.35
C LYS A 97 6.41 9.26 -12.73
N MET A 98 6.93 8.19 -12.13
CA MET A 98 6.46 6.84 -12.39
C MET A 98 5.00 6.69 -11.99
N LYS A 99 4.21 6.06 -12.85
CA LYS A 99 2.86 5.62 -12.51
C LYS A 99 2.98 4.30 -11.78
N ILE A 100 2.71 4.31 -10.49
CA ILE A 100 2.81 3.12 -9.64
C ILE A 100 1.43 2.51 -9.53
N ASP A 101 1.28 1.33 -10.10
CA ASP A 101 0.08 0.51 -9.92
C ASP A 101 0.34 -0.53 -8.84
N ILE A 102 -0.32 -0.36 -7.69
CA ILE A 102 -0.23 -1.32 -6.58
C ILE A 102 -0.92 -2.66 -6.89
N ALA A 103 -1.79 -2.68 -7.91
CA ALA A 103 -2.53 -3.88 -8.31
C ALA A 103 -1.72 -4.81 -9.23
N SER A 104 -0.65 -4.33 -9.86
CA SER A 104 0.15 -5.12 -10.80
C SER A 104 0.68 -6.45 -10.23
N ASN A 105 0.77 -6.54 -8.91
CA ASN A 105 1.23 -7.73 -8.19
C ASN A 105 0.14 -8.39 -7.33
N VAL A 106 -1.13 -7.99 -7.49
CA VAL A 106 -2.24 -8.54 -6.70
C VAL A 106 -2.83 -9.75 -7.42
N GLU A 107 -3.02 -10.83 -6.69
CA GLU A 107 -3.82 -11.97 -7.14
C GLU A 107 -5.28 -11.66 -6.85
N LEU A 108 -6.06 -11.53 -7.93
CA LEU A 108 -7.49 -11.23 -7.84
C LEU A 108 -8.24 -12.53 -7.52
N ASP A 109 -8.94 -12.56 -6.40
CA ASP A 109 -9.85 -13.65 -6.03
C ASP A 109 -11.31 -13.17 -6.14
N LYS A 110 -12.24 -14.12 -6.12
CA LYS A 110 -13.68 -13.85 -5.99
C LYS A 110 -14.04 -13.82 -4.52
N ASP A 111 -15.11 -13.09 -4.19
CA ASP A 111 -15.63 -12.99 -2.81
C ASP A 111 -14.60 -12.47 -1.79
N VAL A 112 -13.94 -11.36 -2.14
CA VAL A 112 -12.87 -10.79 -1.31
C VAL A 112 -13.43 -10.11 -0.07
N THR A 113 -12.84 -10.42 1.09
CA THR A 113 -13.05 -9.68 2.33
C THR A 113 -11.88 -8.73 2.56
N ILE A 114 -12.14 -7.43 2.65
CA ILE A 114 -11.11 -6.44 2.97
C ILE A 114 -11.19 -6.00 4.43
N ALA A 115 -10.03 -5.84 5.06
CA ALA A 115 -9.89 -5.16 6.34
C ALA A 115 -9.32 -3.77 6.09
N VAL A 116 -9.93 -2.74 6.72
CA VAL A 116 -9.49 -1.34 6.58
C VAL A 116 -9.01 -0.79 7.91
N ASP A 117 -7.93 -0.02 7.86
CA ASP A 117 -7.39 0.70 9.01
C ASP A 117 -6.48 1.84 8.56
N SER A 118 -6.04 2.66 9.50
CA SER A 118 -5.08 3.74 9.27
C SER A 118 -3.92 3.69 10.24
N SER A 119 -2.76 4.19 9.80
CA SER A 119 -1.59 4.33 10.64
C SER A 119 -0.83 5.61 10.37
N GLY A 120 -0.30 6.22 11.44
CA GLY A 120 0.60 7.36 11.33
C GLY A 120 1.99 6.94 10.84
N ILE A 121 2.56 7.71 9.90
CA ILE A 121 3.95 7.57 9.44
C ILE A 121 4.65 8.91 9.60
N LYS A 122 5.86 8.90 10.14
CA LYS A 122 6.69 10.11 10.32
C LYS A 122 7.20 10.61 8.98
N VAL A 123 7.16 11.93 8.76
CA VAL A 123 7.77 12.55 7.59
C VAL A 123 9.17 13.02 7.99
N SER A 124 10.17 12.27 7.59
CA SER A 124 11.59 12.45 7.94
C SER A 124 11.85 12.73 9.43
N ASN A 125 13.09 12.73 9.87
CA ASN A 125 13.46 13.10 11.25
C ASN A 125 13.31 14.60 11.55
N ARG A 126 12.61 15.37 10.71
CA ARG A 126 12.42 16.82 10.78
C ARG A 126 11.06 17.22 11.36
N GLY A 127 10.58 16.53 12.40
CA GLY A 127 9.24 16.71 12.97
C GLY A 127 8.84 18.15 13.26
N GLU A 128 9.72 18.99 13.75
CA GLU A 128 9.41 20.42 14.03
C GLU A 128 9.27 21.26 12.76
N TRP A 129 10.11 21.04 11.76
CA TRP A 129 10.03 21.78 10.50
C TRP A 129 8.70 21.49 9.78
N ILE A 130 8.28 20.24 9.73
CA ILE A 130 7.00 19.86 9.12
C ILE A 130 5.80 20.40 9.89
N ARG A 131 5.87 20.44 11.22
CA ARG A 131 4.84 21.10 12.04
C ARG A 131 4.64 22.56 11.64
N LYS A 132 5.72 23.29 11.41
CA LYS A 132 5.68 24.70 10.99
C LYS A 132 5.14 24.86 9.56
N VAL A 133 5.67 24.07 8.60
CA VAL A 133 5.33 24.20 7.17
C VAL A 133 3.90 23.77 6.89
N TRP A 134 3.44 22.65 7.49
CA TRP A 134 2.11 22.10 7.25
C TRP A 134 1.08 22.51 8.31
N LYS A 135 1.48 23.27 9.32
CA LYS A 135 0.63 23.67 10.45
C LYS A 135 -0.08 22.50 11.11
N VAL A 136 0.60 21.35 11.23
CA VAL A 136 0.08 20.12 11.83
C VAL A 136 0.60 19.95 13.27
N LYS A 137 -0.22 19.32 14.14
CA LYS A 137 0.11 19.21 15.57
C LYS A 137 1.26 18.22 15.84
N ARG A 138 1.36 17.13 15.12
CA ARG A 138 2.27 16.00 15.41
C ARG A 138 3.34 15.73 14.36
N GLY A 139 3.21 16.29 13.15
CA GLY A 139 4.18 16.06 12.07
C GLY A 139 4.13 14.63 11.47
N PHE A 140 2.98 13.98 11.58
CA PHE A 140 2.69 12.71 10.93
C PHE A 140 1.78 12.94 9.72
N ILE A 141 1.84 12.01 8.80
CA ILE A 141 0.79 11.79 7.81
C ILE A 141 0.04 10.52 8.20
N LYS A 142 -1.20 10.41 7.77
CA LYS A 142 -1.98 9.18 7.88
C LYS A 142 -1.94 8.43 6.57
N VAL A 143 -1.70 7.15 6.68
CA VAL A 143 -1.83 6.18 5.59
C VAL A 143 -3.00 5.27 5.92
N HIS A 144 -3.99 5.25 5.05
CA HIS A 144 -5.16 4.39 5.14
C HIS A 144 -5.00 3.28 4.11
N ILE A 145 -5.21 2.04 4.49
CA ILE A 145 -5.12 0.90 3.58
C ILE A 145 -6.35 -0.01 3.69
N ALA A 146 -6.66 -0.64 2.56
CA ALA A 146 -7.56 -1.77 2.49
C ALA A 146 -6.74 -3.01 2.12
N VAL A 147 -6.81 -4.04 2.94
CA VAL A 147 -6.03 -5.27 2.81
C VAL A 147 -6.96 -6.45 2.62
N ASP A 148 -6.72 -7.27 1.62
CA ASP A 148 -7.38 -8.57 1.50
C ASP A 148 -6.98 -9.46 2.68
N THR A 149 -7.98 -9.96 3.40
CA THR A 149 -7.74 -10.74 4.61
C THR A 149 -7.15 -12.13 4.34
N LYS A 150 -7.26 -12.63 3.12
CA LYS A 150 -6.74 -13.93 2.69
C LYS A 150 -5.29 -13.84 2.22
N THR A 151 -5.02 -12.98 1.24
CA THR A 151 -3.68 -12.83 0.62
C THR A 151 -2.78 -11.86 1.38
N LYS A 152 -3.35 -11.02 2.26
CA LYS A 152 -2.67 -9.92 2.97
C LYS A 152 -2.15 -8.82 2.05
N GLN A 153 -2.56 -8.81 0.80
CA GLN A 153 -2.17 -7.79 -0.18
C GLN A 153 -2.98 -6.51 0.01
N ILE A 154 -2.33 -5.38 -0.23
CA ILE A 154 -2.95 -4.05 -0.17
C ILE A 154 -3.69 -3.81 -1.49
N LEU A 155 -5.00 -3.72 -1.44
CA LEU A 155 -5.85 -3.43 -2.60
C LEU A 155 -6.01 -1.94 -2.84
N ALA A 156 -6.12 -1.14 -1.77
CA ALA A 156 -6.22 0.30 -1.86
C ALA A 156 -5.37 0.98 -0.80
N ILE A 157 -4.86 2.16 -1.13
CA ILE A 157 -4.08 3.01 -0.23
C ILE A 157 -4.43 4.47 -0.46
N GLU A 158 -4.69 5.19 0.62
CA GLU A 158 -4.92 6.62 0.64
C GLU A 158 -3.99 7.31 1.63
N VAL A 159 -3.50 8.48 1.26
CA VAL A 159 -2.60 9.27 2.09
C VAL A 159 -3.24 10.60 2.42
N THR A 160 -3.32 10.91 3.71
CA THR A 160 -3.96 12.15 4.18
C THR A 160 -3.10 12.85 5.23
N LYS A 161 -3.46 14.10 5.52
CA LYS A 161 -2.95 14.78 6.71
C LYS A 161 -3.53 14.15 7.98
N GLU A 162 -2.90 14.44 9.12
CA GLU A 162 -3.27 13.85 10.42
C GLU A 162 -4.69 14.20 10.90
N ASP A 163 -5.25 15.30 10.42
CA ASP A 163 -6.56 15.84 10.81
C ASP A 163 -7.74 15.17 10.12
N VAL A 164 -7.48 14.37 9.09
CA VAL A 164 -8.53 13.66 8.37
C VAL A 164 -8.98 12.43 9.16
N GLY A 165 -10.28 12.36 9.47
CA GLY A 165 -10.87 11.22 10.17
C GLY A 165 -10.94 9.97 9.31
N ASP A 166 -10.64 8.81 9.89
CA ASP A 166 -10.52 7.53 9.18
C ASP A 166 -11.80 7.14 8.44
N GLY A 167 -12.97 7.34 9.08
CA GLY A 167 -14.27 7.04 8.48
C GLY A 167 -14.56 7.78 7.17
N ARG A 168 -13.91 8.92 6.91
CA ARG A 168 -14.07 9.66 5.66
C ARG A 168 -13.38 9.00 4.47
N MET A 169 -12.38 8.15 4.76
CA MET A 169 -11.58 7.50 3.72
C MET A 169 -12.15 6.15 3.29
N LEU A 170 -13.17 5.62 3.99
CA LEU A 170 -13.74 4.32 3.67
C LEU A 170 -14.21 4.23 2.21
N GLY A 171 -14.95 5.21 1.73
CA GLY A 171 -15.46 5.22 0.35
C GLY A 171 -14.35 5.06 -0.67
N ARG A 172 -13.28 5.86 -0.56
CA ARG A 172 -12.14 5.78 -1.48
C ARG A 172 -11.39 4.46 -1.40
N LEU A 173 -11.24 3.90 -0.19
CA LEU A 173 -10.61 2.59 -0.01
C LEU A 173 -11.44 1.47 -0.65
N VAL A 174 -12.76 1.52 -0.48
CA VAL A 174 -13.67 0.54 -1.07
C VAL A 174 -13.71 0.68 -2.59
N GLU A 175 -13.89 1.88 -3.12
CA GLU A 175 -13.87 2.16 -4.57
C GLU A 175 -12.55 1.69 -5.22
N GLY A 176 -11.41 2.02 -4.58
CA GLY A 176 -10.10 1.60 -5.05
C GLY A 176 -9.88 0.08 -4.97
N SER A 177 -10.60 -0.63 -4.10
CA SER A 177 -10.54 -2.08 -3.98
C SER A 177 -11.48 -2.78 -4.96
N VAL A 178 -12.73 -2.31 -5.10
CA VAL A 178 -13.73 -2.85 -6.04
C VAL A 178 -13.26 -2.74 -7.49
N GLY A 179 -12.51 -1.71 -7.83
CA GLY A 179 -11.90 -1.60 -9.18
C GLY A 179 -10.86 -2.69 -9.50
N LYS A 180 -10.49 -3.53 -8.50
CA LYS A 180 -9.45 -4.55 -8.62
C LYS A 180 -9.91 -5.96 -8.25
N ALA A 181 -10.91 -6.08 -7.37
CA ALA A 181 -11.38 -7.36 -6.85
C ALA A 181 -12.89 -7.33 -6.59
N ASP A 182 -13.53 -8.51 -6.60
CA ASP A 182 -14.93 -8.65 -6.21
C ASP A 182 -15.06 -8.61 -4.68
N VAL A 183 -15.16 -7.38 -4.14
CA VAL A 183 -15.26 -7.15 -2.69
C VAL A 183 -16.67 -7.43 -2.21
N LYS A 184 -16.85 -8.40 -1.33
CA LYS A 184 -18.15 -8.77 -0.74
C LYS A 184 -18.30 -8.33 0.72
N ARG A 185 -17.19 -8.02 1.40
CA ARG A 185 -17.21 -7.73 2.83
C ARG A 185 -16.13 -6.75 3.21
N VAL A 186 -16.47 -5.81 4.09
CA VAL A 186 -15.54 -4.81 4.65
C VAL A 186 -15.51 -4.92 6.16
N ILE A 187 -14.32 -5.12 6.72
CA ILE A 187 -14.09 -5.15 8.16
C ILE A 187 -13.41 -3.84 8.59
N GLY A 188 -14.02 -3.14 9.54
CA GLY A 188 -13.47 -1.88 10.08
C GLY A 188 -13.71 -1.75 11.58
N ASP A 189 -12.94 -0.88 12.22
CA ASP A 189 -13.15 -0.55 13.63
C ASP A 189 -14.25 0.51 13.83
N GLY A 190 -14.46 0.94 15.09
CA GLY A 190 -15.46 1.95 15.43
C GLY A 190 -15.18 3.36 14.89
N ALA A 191 -14.02 3.63 14.32
CA ALA A 191 -13.72 4.89 13.64
C ALA A 191 -14.50 5.02 12.33
N TYR A 192 -14.84 3.88 11.72
CA TYR A 192 -15.62 3.80 10.50
C TYR A 192 -17.15 3.76 10.74
N ASP A 193 -17.60 3.68 12.00
CA ASP A 193 -19.04 3.67 12.36
C ASP A 193 -19.68 5.01 12.04
N SER A 194 -20.29 5.11 10.87
CA SER A 194 -21.11 6.26 10.44
C SER A 194 -22.27 5.82 9.57
N LYS A 195 -23.40 6.57 9.62
CA LYS A 195 -24.55 6.30 8.78
C LYS A 195 -24.21 6.29 7.29
N ASN A 196 -23.34 7.20 6.87
CA ASN A 196 -22.93 7.32 5.47
C ASN A 196 -22.15 6.07 5.00
N ASN A 197 -21.23 5.56 5.82
CA ASN A 197 -20.46 4.37 5.48
C ASN A 197 -21.33 3.13 5.37
N PHE A 198 -22.24 2.92 6.32
CA PHE A 198 -23.18 1.79 6.26
C PHE A 198 -24.12 1.88 5.05
N ARG A 199 -24.63 3.07 4.71
CA ARG A 199 -25.49 3.26 3.53
C ARG A 199 -24.71 3.01 2.25
N MET A 200 -23.51 3.57 2.12
CA MET A 200 -22.68 3.38 0.94
C MET A 200 -22.37 1.88 0.70
N LEU A 201 -22.01 1.13 1.74
CA LEU A 201 -21.72 -0.30 1.61
C LEU A 201 -22.98 -1.10 1.23
N ASP A 202 -24.14 -0.77 1.79
CA ASP A 202 -25.43 -1.37 1.46
C ASP A 202 -25.81 -1.10 -0.02
N GLU A 203 -25.65 0.13 -0.49
CA GLU A 203 -25.86 0.52 -1.89
C GLU A 203 -24.93 -0.21 -2.87
N MET A 204 -23.76 -0.65 -2.42
CA MET A 204 -22.80 -1.43 -3.21
C MET A 204 -22.95 -2.95 -3.06
N ASP A 205 -23.94 -3.43 -2.32
CA ASP A 205 -24.16 -4.85 -1.98
C ASP A 205 -22.93 -5.48 -1.28
N ILE A 206 -22.31 -4.72 -0.36
CA ILE A 206 -21.12 -5.13 0.42
C ILE A 206 -21.49 -5.25 1.88
N GLU A 207 -21.23 -6.42 2.49
CA GLU A 207 -21.47 -6.65 3.92
C GLU A 207 -20.54 -5.79 4.79
N ALA A 208 -21.14 -4.96 5.66
CA ALA A 208 -20.42 -4.07 6.57
C ALA A 208 -20.15 -4.76 7.92
N LEU A 209 -18.96 -5.29 8.14
CA LEU A 209 -18.49 -5.75 9.47
C LEU A 209 -17.75 -4.63 10.20
N ILE A 210 -18.43 -3.51 10.39
CA ILE A 210 -17.90 -2.36 11.13
C ILE A 210 -18.35 -2.44 12.59
N ARG A 211 -17.40 -2.38 13.51
CA ARG A 211 -17.71 -2.35 14.92
C ARG A 211 -18.46 -1.08 15.28
N VAL A 212 -19.66 -1.20 15.84
CA VAL A 212 -20.39 -0.03 16.31
C VAL A 212 -19.77 0.55 17.57
N ARG A 213 -19.85 1.86 17.75
CA ARG A 213 -19.32 2.54 18.94
C ARG A 213 -20.08 2.14 20.19
N LYS A 214 -19.41 2.17 21.33
CA LYS A 214 -20.02 1.79 22.63
C LYS A 214 -21.28 2.58 22.98
N ASN A 215 -21.38 3.82 22.49
CA ASN A 215 -22.52 4.72 22.68
C ASN A 215 -23.46 4.72 21.46
N ALA A 216 -23.41 3.69 20.61
CA ALA A 216 -24.31 3.60 19.47
C ALA A 216 -25.77 3.55 19.93
N SER A 217 -26.63 4.36 19.30
CA SER A 217 -28.04 4.47 19.63
C SER A 217 -28.90 4.12 18.42
N LEU A 218 -30.03 3.48 18.70
CA LEU A 218 -31.10 3.23 17.73
C LEU A 218 -31.96 4.49 17.50
N LYS A 219 -31.89 5.47 18.43
CA LYS A 219 -32.62 6.73 18.38
C LYS A 219 -32.01 7.68 17.34
N GLY A 220 -32.10 7.41 16.13
CA GLY A 220 -31.59 8.32 15.11
C GLY A 220 -32.07 7.87 13.75
N GLY A 221 -32.86 8.74 13.06
CA GLY A 221 -33.51 8.37 11.83
C GLY A 221 -32.57 7.91 10.70
N GLY A 222 -33.08 7.03 9.86
CA GLY A 222 -32.75 7.03 8.45
C GLY A 222 -31.64 6.11 7.93
N CYS A 223 -30.95 5.29 8.75
CA CYS A 223 -30.01 4.30 8.21
C CYS A 223 -30.32 2.90 8.75
N MET A 224 -31.09 2.14 8.01
CA MET A 224 -31.50 0.78 8.41
C MET A 224 -30.31 -0.18 8.53
N PRO A 225 -29.35 -0.24 7.59
CA PRO A 225 -28.20 -1.13 7.70
C PRO A 225 -27.41 -0.93 8.99
N ARG A 226 -27.18 0.33 9.40
CA ARG A 226 -26.51 0.62 10.67
C ARG A 226 -27.35 0.22 11.89
N LYS A 227 -28.68 0.38 11.85
CA LYS A 227 -29.55 -0.05 12.94
C LYS A 227 -29.50 -1.58 13.13
N PHE A 228 -29.54 -2.33 12.02
CA PHE A 228 -29.36 -3.78 12.07
C PHE A 228 -28.03 -4.18 12.68
N ALA A 229 -26.94 -3.55 12.27
CA ALA A 229 -25.61 -3.81 12.86
C ALA A 229 -25.55 -3.49 14.35
N VAL A 230 -26.22 -2.43 14.82
CA VAL A 230 -26.32 -2.11 16.26
C VAL A 230 -27.08 -3.18 17.02
N VAL A 231 -28.25 -3.59 16.53
CA VAL A 231 -29.07 -4.63 17.17
C VAL A 231 -28.34 -5.95 17.23
N GLU A 232 -27.72 -6.37 16.12
CA GLU A 232 -26.96 -7.61 16.02
C GLU A 232 -25.77 -7.63 16.99
N GLN A 233 -24.99 -6.55 17.03
CA GLN A 233 -23.78 -6.50 17.87
C GLN A 233 -24.07 -6.35 19.37
N LEU A 234 -25.16 -5.66 19.74
CA LEU A 234 -25.57 -5.54 21.15
C LEU A 234 -26.33 -6.78 21.63
N GLY A 235 -27.06 -7.44 20.75
CA GLY A 235 -27.86 -8.63 21.06
C GLY A 235 -27.09 -9.94 21.01
N ASN A 236 -25.88 -9.96 20.40
CA ASN A 236 -25.09 -11.17 20.24
C ASN A 236 -23.64 -10.98 20.75
N PRO A 237 -23.32 -11.45 21.97
CA PRO A 237 -21.93 -11.40 22.49
C PRO A 237 -20.91 -12.14 21.63
N GLU A 238 -21.34 -13.19 20.93
CA GLU A 238 -20.49 -14.04 20.08
C GLU A 238 -20.34 -13.49 18.64
N TRP A 239 -20.99 -12.38 18.32
CA TRP A 239 -20.99 -11.77 16.99
C TRP A 239 -19.60 -11.72 16.33
N ARG A 240 -18.57 -11.35 17.11
CA ARG A 240 -17.20 -11.24 16.58
C ARG A 240 -16.66 -12.56 16.08
N ARG A 241 -16.96 -13.64 16.78
CA ARG A 241 -16.51 -14.99 16.43
C ARG A 241 -17.29 -15.51 15.23
N GLU A 242 -18.61 -15.39 15.27
CA GLU A 242 -19.51 -15.90 14.24
C GLU A 242 -19.31 -15.20 12.90
N LYS A 243 -19.15 -13.88 12.89
CA LYS A 243 -18.91 -13.10 11.68
C LYS A 243 -17.45 -13.08 11.23
N GLY A 244 -16.52 -13.69 11.97
CA GLY A 244 -15.11 -13.67 11.62
C GLY A 244 -14.45 -12.30 11.74
N TYR A 245 -15.00 -11.38 12.59
CA TYR A 245 -14.46 -10.03 12.80
C TYR A 245 -12.99 -10.03 13.22
N GLY A 246 -12.50 -11.12 13.82
CA GLY A 246 -11.09 -11.30 14.17
C GLY A 246 -10.14 -11.13 13.00
N GLN A 247 -10.57 -11.34 11.74
CA GLN A 247 -9.74 -11.12 10.56
C GLN A 247 -9.27 -9.66 10.40
N ARG A 248 -9.84 -8.70 11.15
CA ARG A 248 -9.37 -7.32 11.19
C ARG A 248 -7.87 -7.20 11.52
N TRP A 249 -7.33 -8.12 12.31
CA TRP A 249 -5.90 -8.10 12.64
C TRP A 249 -4.98 -8.21 11.39
N MET A 250 -5.49 -8.64 10.25
CA MET A 250 -4.70 -8.72 9.01
C MET A 250 -4.19 -7.36 8.55
N VAL A 251 -5.00 -6.30 8.69
CA VAL A 251 -4.55 -4.94 8.32
C VAL A 251 -3.50 -4.41 9.30
N GLU A 252 -3.61 -4.74 10.58
CA GLU A 252 -2.58 -4.41 11.59
C GLU A 252 -1.26 -5.14 11.28
N SER A 253 -1.35 -6.42 10.90
CA SER A 253 -0.21 -7.23 10.46
C SER A 253 0.46 -6.65 9.20
N ALA A 254 -0.34 -6.16 8.24
CA ALA A 254 0.17 -5.51 7.04
C ALA A 254 0.93 -4.22 7.38
N PHE A 255 0.39 -3.36 8.24
CA PHE A 255 1.09 -2.17 8.73
C PHE A 255 2.39 -2.50 9.46
N SER A 256 2.35 -3.49 10.36
CA SER A 256 3.54 -3.94 11.09
C SER A 256 4.63 -4.43 10.14
N SER A 257 4.27 -5.22 9.13
CA SER A 257 5.19 -5.73 8.13
C SER A 257 5.75 -4.60 7.24
N LEU A 258 4.90 -3.67 6.81
CA LEU A 258 5.29 -2.51 6.00
C LEU A 258 6.29 -1.63 6.74
N LYS A 259 6.01 -1.32 8.02
CA LYS A 259 6.91 -0.54 8.88
C LYS A 259 8.23 -1.26 9.17
N ARG A 260 8.20 -2.57 9.39
CA ARG A 260 9.40 -3.37 9.62
C ARG A 260 10.31 -3.43 8.39
N VAL A 261 9.74 -3.51 7.19
CA VAL A 261 10.50 -3.62 5.94
C VAL A 261 11.04 -2.27 5.48
N PHE A 262 10.22 -1.22 5.54
CA PHE A 262 10.54 0.09 4.95
C PHE A 262 10.78 1.20 5.97
N GLY A 263 10.77 0.86 7.26
CA GLY A 263 10.87 1.83 8.35
C GLY A 263 9.55 2.56 8.66
N GLU A 264 9.54 3.27 9.78
CA GLU A 264 8.38 4.03 10.26
C GLU A 264 8.34 5.48 9.75
N TYR A 265 9.19 5.80 8.80
CA TYR A 265 9.30 7.15 8.24
C TYR A 265 9.42 7.13 6.71
N ILE A 266 9.15 8.27 6.12
CA ILE A 266 9.37 8.54 4.70
C ILE A 266 10.44 9.61 4.55
N THR A 267 11.19 9.53 3.46
CA THR A 267 12.30 10.47 3.18
C THR A 267 11.84 11.68 2.37
N SER A 268 10.78 11.52 1.61
CA SER A 268 10.18 12.57 0.79
C SER A 268 9.53 13.65 1.65
N VAL A 269 9.62 14.91 1.18
CA VAL A 269 9.08 16.09 1.89
C VAL A 269 7.92 16.73 1.12
N ARG A 270 7.96 16.70 -0.22
CA ARG A 270 6.89 17.24 -1.07
C ARG A 270 5.72 16.25 -1.11
N TRP A 271 4.49 16.75 -0.94
CA TRP A 271 3.29 15.91 -0.87
C TRP A 271 3.20 14.86 -1.98
N LYS A 272 3.38 15.28 -3.24
CA LYS A 272 3.36 14.35 -4.38
C LYS A 272 4.38 13.21 -4.26
N ASN A 273 5.59 13.53 -3.79
CA ASN A 273 6.66 12.55 -3.63
C ASN A 273 6.40 11.62 -2.45
N ILE A 274 5.79 12.13 -1.38
CA ILE A 274 5.32 11.34 -0.23
C ILE A 274 4.34 10.27 -0.68
N VAL A 275 3.32 10.68 -1.45
CA VAL A 275 2.32 9.75 -1.99
C VAL A 275 2.99 8.69 -2.87
N ASN A 276 3.86 9.11 -3.79
CA ASN A 276 4.59 8.19 -4.66
C ASN A 276 5.48 7.21 -3.88
N GLU A 277 6.21 7.68 -2.86
CA GLU A 277 7.05 6.82 -2.01
C GLU A 277 6.21 5.75 -1.30
N LEU A 278 5.03 6.12 -0.79
CA LEU A 278 4.14 5.17 -0.12
C LEU A 278 3.48 4.19 -1.08
N LEU A 279 3.07 4.64 -2.26
CA LEU A 279 2.56 3.75 -3.31
C LEU A 279 3.63 2.74 -3.74
N LEU A 280 4.88 3.18 -3.89
CA LEU A 280 6.00 2.31 -4.22
C LEU A 280 6.26 1.27 -3.13
N LYS A 281 6.30 1.69 -1.86
CA LYS A 281 6.44 0.78 -0.71
C LYS A 281 5.29 -0.24 -0.65
N ALA A 282 4.05 0.18 -0.92
CA ALA A 282 2.89 -0.71 -0.97
C ALA A 282 2.96 -1.71 -2.14
N SER A 283 3.41 -1.27 -3.33
CA SER A 283 3.61 -2.14 -4.49
C SER A 283 4.68 -3.21 -4.22
N ILE A 284 5.82 -2.84 -3.62
CA ILE A 284 6.88 -3.77 -3.24
C ILE A 284 6.38 -4.73 -2.14
N TYR A 285 5.60 -4.22 -1.17
CA TYR A 285 4.97 -5.06 -0.16
C TYR A 285 4.08 -6.13 -0.80
N ASN A 286 3.24 -5.75 -1.77
CA ASN A 286 2.38 -6.69 -2.49
C ASN A 286 3.20 -7.75 -3.25
N LEU A 287 4.30 -7.34 -3.88
CA LEU A 287 5.23 -8.28 -4.52
C LEU A 287 5.79 -9.30 -3.51
N PHE A 288 6.18 -8.85 -2.31
CA PHE A 288 6.64 -9.75 -1.24
C PHE A 288 5.55 -10.67 -0.72
N MET A 289 4.29 -10.20 -0.66
CA MET A 289 3.18 -11.07 -0.27
C MET A 289 2.91 -12.15 -1.31
N LYS A 290 2.95 -11.81 -2.60
CA LYS A 290 2.82 -12.76 -3.69
C LYS A 290 3.88 -13.87 -3.64
N MET A 291 5.14 -13.54 -3.33
CA MET A 291 6.20 -14.52 -3.17
C MET A 291 6.01 -15.47 -2.00
N ASN A 292 5.23 -15.11 -0.99
CA ASN A 292 4.91 -15.98 0.13
C ASN A 292 3.73 -16.95 -0.18
N LEU A 293 2.98 -16.70 -1.25
CA LEU A 293 1.82 -17.50 -1.65
C LEU A 293 2.22 -18.62 -2.64
N ASN A 294 3.38 -18.48 -3.29
CA ASN A 294 3.99 -19.41 -4.24
C ASN A 294 5.18 -20.15 -3.61
#